data_f54d786e431acbcfcd587ed3149aba72
#
_entry.id   f54d786e431acbcfcd587ed3149aba72
#
_cell.length_a   1.000
_cell.length_b   1.000
_cell.length_c   1.000
_cell.angle_alpha   90.00
_cell.angle_beta   90.00
_cell.angle_gamma   90.00
#
_symmetry.space_group_name_H-M   'P 1'
#
loop_
_entity.id
_entity.type
_entity.pdbx_description
1 polymer ?
#
loop_
_entity_poly.entity_id
_entity_poly.type
_entity_poly.pdbx_seq_one_letter_code
_entity_poly.pdbx_strand_id
1 'polypeptide(L)'
;MIVFAIPLYYYGMSAQLKIAVDRFCAYNSSITRKKMKSALLAVAWNSDNWTFDSLESHYRTLVRYLHFDDQGMVLGRGCGSPGMTRNTEYPEKAYELGRSL
;
A
#
# COMPACT_ATOMS: atom_id res chain seq x y z
N MET A 1 11.26 -5.74 -6.39
CA MET A 1 9.85 -5.56 -6.08
C MET A 1 9.70 -4.98 -4.68
N ILE A 2 8.73 -4.07 -4.47
CA ILE A 2 8.36 -3.52 -3.15
C ILE A 2 6.89 -3.80 -2.89
N VAL A 3 6.57 -4.35 -1.72
CA VAL A 3 5.20 -4.46 -1.24
C VAL A 3 5.08 -3.55 -0.01
N PHE A 4 4.21 -2.56 -0.11
CA PHE A 4 3.90 -1.68 1.01
C PHE A 4 2.76 -2.33 1.80
N ALA A 5 3.05 -2.83 2.99
CA ALA A 5 2.07 -3.48 3.86
C ALA A 5 1.92 -2.63 5.12
N ILE A 6 0.79 -1.93 5.25
CA ILE A 6 0.65 -0.87 6.24
C ILE A 6 -0.73 -0.84 6.91
N PRO A 7 -0.81 -0.49 8.20
CA PRO A 7 -2.04 0.00 8.76
C PRO A 7 -2.25 1.46 8.35
N LEU A 8 -3.50 1.87 8.23
CA LEU A 8 -3.85 3.26 7.96
C LEU A 8 -3.84 4.04 9.28
N TYR A 9 -3.03 5.08 9.36
CA TYR A 9 -2.99 5.97 10.51
C TYR A 9 -3.33 7.39 10.06
N TYR A 10 -4.48 7.91 10.54
CA TYR A 10 -4.98 9.23 10.14
C TYR A 10 -4.92 9.40 8.61
N TYR A 11 -5.43 8.38 7.92
CA TYR A 11 -5.63 8.37 6.47
C TYR A 11 -4.36 8.37 5.63
N GLY A 12 -3.22 8.06 6.24
CA GLY A 12 -1.94 8.00 5.55
C GLY A 12 -1.07 6.85 6.02
N MET A 13 0.16 6.87 5.57
CA MET A 13 1.18 5.90 6.00
C MET A 13 1.57 6.13 7.45
N SER A 14 2.07 5.08 8.11
CA SER A 14 2.72 5.25 9.41
C SER A 14 3.95 6.16 9.27
N ALA A 15 4.30 6.84 10.35
CA ALA A 15 5.47 7.71 10.36
C ALA A 15 6.74 6.93 10.01
N GLN A 16 6.88 5.72 10.51
CA GLN A 16 8.03 4.87 10.24
C GLN A 16 8.19 4.57 8.75
N LEU A 17 7.09 4.21 8.08
CA LEU A 17 7.13 3.96 6.64
C LEU A 17 7.41 5.24 5.87
N LYS A 18 6.81 6.36 6.26
CA LYS A 18 7.03 7.65 5.59
C LYS A 18 8.50 8.07 5.68
N ILE A 19 9.16 7.84 6.82
CA ILE A 19 10.59 8.09 6.96
C ILE A 19 11.39 7.28 5.93
N ALA A 20 11.05 6.00 5.76
CA ALA A 20 11.73 5.14 4.78
C ALA A 20 11.51 5.64 3.34
N VAL A 21 10.27 6.03 3.02
CA VAL A 21 9.93 6.58 1.69
C VAL A 21 10.67 7.91 1.45
N ASP A 22 10.75 8.77 2.45
CA ASP A 22 11.47 10.04 2.33
C ASP A 22 12.96 9.84 2.03
N ARG A 23 13.54 8.75 2.51
CA ARG A 23 14.94 8.41 2.22
C ARG A 23 15.16 7.92 0.79
N PHE A 24 14.11 7.59 0.05
CA PHE A 24 14.23 7.25 -1.37
C PHE A 24 14.86 8.40 -2.17
N CYS A 25 14.75 9.62 -1.67
CA CYS A 25 15.35 10.80 -2.32
C CYS A 25 16.85 10.62 -2.59
N ALA A 26 17.57 9.99 -1.66
CA ALA A 26 19.03 9.75 -1.81
C ALA A 26 19.36 8.82 -2.99
N TYR A 27 18.41 7.96 -3.39
CA TYR A 27 18.60 6.96 -4.45
C TYR A 27 17.59 7.10 -5.58
N ASN A 28 17.00 8.27 -5.72
CA ASN A 28 15.87 8.50 -6.59
C ASN A 28 16.13 8.03 -8.04
N SER A 29 17.25 8.43 -8.60
CA SER A 29 17.62 8.06 -9.98
C SER A 29 17.79 6.55 -10.15
N SER A 30 18.40 5.88 -9.18
CA SER A 30 18.56 4.42 -9.21
C SER A 30 17.22 3.70 -9.14
N ILE A 31 16.32 4.17 -8.25
CA ILE A 31 15.00 3.57 -8.07
C ILE A 31 14.17 3.72 -9.37
N THR A 32 14.14 4.91 -9.94
CA THR A 32 13.34 5.17 -11.15
C THR A 32 13.82 4.36 -12.35
N ARG A 33 15.13 4.14 -12.47
CA ARG A 33 15.68 3.35 -13.58
C ARG A 33 15.38 1.86 -13.47
N LYS A 34 15.20 1.34 -12.25
CA LYS A 34 14.96 -0.09 -12.04
C LYS A 34 13.57 -0.54 -12.49
N LYS A 35 12.62 0.36 -12.58
CA LYS A 35 11.22 0.04 -12.92
C LYS A 35 10.70 -1.12 -12.11
N MET A 36 10.85 -1.05 -10.79
CA MET A 36 10.48 -2.14 -9.89
C MET A 36 8.97 -2.35 -9.84
N LYS A 37 8.56 -3.59 -9.70
CA LYS A 37 7.16 -3.89 -9.38
C LYS A 37 6.82 -3.41 -7.98
N SER A 38 5.59 -2.93 -7.80
CA SER A 38 5.09 -2.52 -6.49
C SER A 38 3.66 -2.99 -6.27
N ALA A 39 3.28 -3.14 -5.00
CA ALA A 39 1.91 -3.44 -4.60
C ALA A 39 1.64 -2.80 -3.24
N LEU A 40 0.36 -2.52 -2.96
CA LEU A 40 -0.06 -1.92 -1.70
C LEU A 40 -1.07 -2.83 -1.00
N LEU A 41 -0.78 -3.20 0.24
CA LEU A 41 -1.70 -3.87 1.14
C LEU A 41 -1.94 -2.95 2.33
N ALA A 42 -3.17 -2.56 2.57
CA ALA A 42 -3.48 -1.67 3.69
C ALA A 42 -4.76 -2.11 4.40
N VAL A 43 -4.80 -1.88 5.70
CA VAL A 43 -5.98 -2.15 6.54
C VAL A 43 -6.34 -0.90 7.32
N ALA A 44 -7.64 -0.74 7.61
CA ALA A 44 -8.16 0.35 8.40
C ALA A 44 -9.28 -0.13 9.30
N TRP A 45 -9.44 0.55 10.45
CA TRP A 45 -10.53 0.29 11.39
C TRP A 45 -11.88 0.66 10.79
N ASN A 46 -12.00 1.88 10.24
CA ASN A 46 -13.27 2.38 9.73
C ASN A 46 -13.62 1.79 8.36
N SER A 47 -14.91 1.82 8.04
CA SER A 47 -15.46 1.15 6.85
C SER A 47 -16.08 2.10 5.84
N ASP A 48 -15.94 3.42 6.04
CA ASP A 48 -16.44 4.40 5.08
C ASP A 48 -15.80 4.21 3.69
N ASN A 49 -16.53 4.50 2.65
CA ASN A 49 -16.04 4.28 1.29
C ASN A 49 -14.88 5.21 0.88
N TRP A 50 -14.70 6.32 1.60
CA TRP A 50 -13.62 7.29 1.36
C TRP A 50 -12.36 7.03 2.21
N THR A 51 -12.38 5.98 3.04
CA THR A 51 -11.34 5.68 4.04
C THR A 51 -9.93 5.70 3.46
N PHE A 52 -9.74 5.15 2.28
CA PHE A 52 -8.41 5.03 1.68
C PHE A 52 -8.10 6.06 0.59
N ASP A 53 -8.96 7.03 0.36
CA ASP A 53 -8.79 7.97 -0.75
C ASP A 53 -7.42 8.69 -0.71
N SER A 54 -7.03 9.21 0.45
CA SER A 54 -5.75 9.90 0.60
C SER A 54 -4.56 8.97 0.42
N LEU A 55 -4.59 7.79 1.02
CA LEU A 55 -3.49 6.82 0.91
C LEU A 55 -3.35 6.32 -0.52
N GLU A 56 -4.47 5.99 -1.17
CA GLU A 56 -4.46 5.53 -2.56
C GLU A 56 -3.87 6.59 -3.48
N SER A 57 -4.29 7.84 -3.32
CA SER A 57 -3.76 8.96 -4.11
C SER A 57 -2.26 9.13 -3.89
N HIS A 58 -1.81 9.06 -2.63
CA HIS A 58 -0.39 9.13 -2.30
C HIS A 58 0.40 7.99 -2.96
N TYR A 59 -0.09 6.76 -2.83
CA TYR A 59 0.57 5.60 -3.44
C TYR A 59 0.67 5.73 -4.97
N ARG A 60 -0.43 6.12 -5.62
CA ARG A 60 -0.43 6.30 -7.08
C ARG A 60 0.54 7.39 -7.52
N THR A 61 0.70 8.43 -6.72
CA THR A 61 1.68 9.50 -6.99
C THR A 61 3.11 8.95 -6.90
N LEU A 62 3.40 8.14 -5.87
CA LEU A 62 4.72 7.50 -5.74
C LEU A 62 5.01 6.57 -6.92
N VAL A 63 4.03 5.76 -7.30
CA VAL A 63 4.15 4.85 -8.45
C VAL A 63 4.51 5.62 -9.71
N ARG A 64 3.81 6.73 -9.95
CA ARG A 64 4.05 7.58 -11.12
C ARG A 64 5.45 8.20 -11.09
N TYR A 65 5.81 8.79 -9.96
CA TYR A 65 7.07 9.51 -9.82
C TYR A 65 8.27 8.57 -9.88
N LEU A 66 8.18 7.42 -9.22
CA LEU A 66 9.29 6.46 -9.13
C LEU A 66 9.29 5.44 -10.27
N HIS A 67 8.36 5.56 -11.21
CA HIS A 67 8.22 4.66 -12.37
C HIS A 67 8.07 3.18 -11.95
N PHE A 68 7.32 2.93 -10.89
CA PHE A 68 7.01 1.56 -10.47
C PHE A 68 6.01 0.93 -11.44
N ASP A 69 6.14 -0.38 -11.62
CA ASP A 69 5.16 -1.21 -12.30
C ASP A 69 4.15 -1.70 -11.27
N ASP A 70 3.00 -1.00 -11.18
CA ASP A 70 1.97 -1.25 -10.17
C ASP A 70 1.24 -2.57 -10.43
N GLN A 71 1.35 -3.49 -9.49
CA GLN A 71 0.69 -4.80 -9.56
C GLN A 71 -0.69 -4.81 -8.91
N GLY A 72 -1.08 -3.72 -8.27
CA GLY A 72 -2.39 -3.60 -7.65
C GLY A 72 -2.35 -3.33 -6.15
N MET A 73 -3.54 -3.26 -5.57
CA MET A 73 -3.68 -2.95 -4.15
C MET A 73 -4.85 -3.71 -3.54
N VAL A 74 -4.73 -4.02 -2.25
CA VAL A 74 -5.81 -4.54 -1.43
C VAL A 74 -6.02 -3.61 -0.24
N LEU A 75 -7.19 -3.01 -0.16
CA LEU A 75 -7.52 -1.98 0.82
C LEU A 75 -8.63 -2.49 1.73
N GLY A 76 -8.25 -2.99 2.90
CA GLY A 76 -9.15 -3.65 3.85
C GLY A 76 -9.83 -2.68 4.80
N ARG A 77 -11.07 -2.30 4.49
CA ARG A 77 -11.91 -1.50 5.39
C ARG A 77 -12.54 -2.39 6.45
N GLY A 78 -12.80 -1.83 7.64
CA GLY A 78 -13.39 -2.58 8.74
C GLY A 78 -12.49 -3.68 9.27
N CYS A 79 -11.19 -3.52 9.19
CA CYS A 79 -10.18 -4.51 9.56
C CYS A 79 -9.35 -4.03 10.76
N GLY A 80 -10.04 -3.72 11.86
CA GLY A 80 -9.39 -3.20 13.06
C GLY A 80 -8.64 -4.25 13.89
N SER A 81 -8.87 -5.53 13.63
CA SER A 81 -8.17 -6.63 14.31
C SER A 81 -8.00 -7.81 13.36
N PRO A 82 -7.07 -8.73 13.66
CA PRO A 82 -6.92 -9.95 12.85
C PRO A 82 -8.21 -10.77 12.74
N GLY A 83 -8.99 -10.86 13.84
CA GLY A 83 -10.25 -11.57 13.84
C GLY A 83 -11.29 -10.95 12.91
N MET A 84 -11.38 -9.63 12.90
CA MET A 84 -12.26 -8.91 11.97
C MET A 84 -11.84 -9.14 10.53
N THR A 85 -10.54 -9.10 10.27
CA THR A 85 -9.99 -9.26 8.92
C THR A 85 -10.24 -10.65 8.37
N ARG A 86 -10.09 -11.70 9.17
CA ARG A 86 -10.28 -13.10 8.75
C ARG A 86 -11.67 -13.37 8.18
N ASN A 87 -12.68 -12.66 8.64
CA ASN A 87 -14.07 -12.86 8.23
C ASN A 87 -14.45 -12.03 7.01
N THR A 88 -13.47 -11.41 6.34
CA THR A 88 -13.68 -10.61 5.13
C THR A 88 -13.11 -11.31 3.91
N GLU A 89 -13.33 -10.73 2.74
CA GLU A 89 -12.77 -11.20 1.46
C GLU A 89 -11.29 -10.76 1.26
N TYR A 90 -10.78 -9.87 2.12
CA TYR A 90 -9.45 -9.26 1.91
C TYR A 90 -8.28 -10.24 1.98
N PRO A 91 -8.25 -11.21 2.90
CA PRO A 91 -7.17 -12.21 2.88
C PRO A 91 -7.09 -12.99 1.57
N GLU A 92 -8.22 -13.37 1.02
CA GLU A 92 -8.27 -14.06 -0.27
C GLU A 92 -7.80 -13.16 -1.40
N LYS A 93 -8.21 -11.91 -1.42
CA LYS A 93 -7.73 -10.92 -2.40
C LYS A 93 -6.23 -10.71 -2.31
N ALA A 94 -5.69 -10.64 -1.09
CA ALA A 94 -4.25 -10.50 -0.88
C ALA A 94 -3.49 -11.74 -1.38
N TYR A 95 -4.02 -12.93 -1.11
CA TYR A 95 -3.45 -14.18 -1.61
C TYR A 95 -3.42 -14.21 -3.14
N GLU A 96 -4.54 -13.87 -3.79
CA GLU A 96 -4.63 -13.86 -5.25
C GLU A 96 -3.69 -12.81 -5.87
N LEU A 97 -3.58 -11.65 -5.26
CA LEU A 97 -2.61 -10.64 -5.69
C LEU A 97 -1.18 -11.18 -5.60
N GLY A 98 -0.83 -11.79 -4.46
CA GLY A 98 0.49 -12.38 -4.26
C GLY A 98 0.79 -13.47 -5.27
N ARG A 99 -0.18 -14.30 -5.58
CA ARG A 99 -0.02 -15.39 -6.55
C ARG A 99 0.20 -14.88 -7.98
N SER A 100 -0.31 -13.69 -8.30
CA SER A 100 -0.18 -13.10 -9.64
C SER A 100 1.13 -12.34 -9.88
N LEU A 101 1.94 -12.16 -8.85
CA LEU A 101 3.16 -11.34 -8.94
C LEU A 101 4.34 -11.99 -9.69
#